data_06a25ee35fc6a625e9b602c5bf633614
#
_entry.id   06a25ee35fc6a625e9b602c5bf633614
#
_cell.length_a   1.000
_cell.length_b   1.000
_cell.length_c   1.000
_cell.angle_alpha   90.00
_cell.angle_beta   90.00
_cell.angle_gamma   90.00
#
_symmetry.space_group_name_H-M   'P 1'
#
loop_
_entity.id
_entity.type
_entity.pdbx_description
1 polymer ?
#
loop_
_entity_poly.entity_id
_entity_poly.type
_entity_poly.pdbx_seq_one_letter_code
_entity_poly.pdbx_strand_id
1 'polypeptide(L)'
;MADADYVLIGAGAGLSAAAGLDYAGEDFRQEFREWISRYGITDLYTSSFHPFKTEEERWAYWAKHIWFARYRPEATMLYRQLRDWVGEKDHFVITTNVDGQFEKAGFSADRIFATQGDYAYFQPASGHPKQLYHNEEWVNQVLPLIKDCRIPTELIPHTPAGGPVAMNLRCDDTFVEDDHWHRQASRYQQFVEKACDKRLLLLEFGVGFNTPAIIRFPFERMAAQFPQTTLVRFNRDYPQVVTEGIRHFLSFTEDLPEVINN
;
A
#
# COMPACT_ATOMS: atom_id res chain seq x y z
N MET A 1 14.65 13.91 -13.51
CA MET A 1 14.53 14.49 -12.13
C MET A 1 14.97 15.95 -12.06
N ALA A 2 16.17 16.32 -12.53
CA ALA A 2 16.71 17.69 -12.31
C ALA A 2 15.76 18.82 -12.74
N ASP A 3 15.11 18.68 -13.90
CA ASP A 3 14.27 19.72 -14.49
C ASP A 3 12.79 19.73 -14.06
N ALA A 4 12.34 18.77 -13.24
CA ALA A 4 10.97 18.74 -12.77
C ALA A 4 10.71 19.77 -11.65
N ASP A 5 9.59 20.49 -11.74
CA ASP A 5 9.12 21.39 -10.69
C ASP A 5 8.33 20.60 -9.63
N TYR A 6 7.57 19.60 -10.07
CA TYR A 6 6.73 18.72 -9.24
C TYR A 6 6.99 17.25 -9.57
N VAL A 7 6.94 16.41 -8.54
CA VAL A 7 7.08 14.95 -8.66
C VAL A 7 5.87 14.27 -8.05
N LEU A 8 5.12 13.52 -8.84
CA LEU A 8 4.03 12.68 -8.35
C LEU A 8 4.41 11.21 -8.45
N ILE A 9 4.48 10.54 -7.31
CA ILE A 9 4.80 9.12 -7.21
C ILE A 9 3.51 8.31 -7.15
N GLY A 10 3.37 7.33 -8.02
CA GLY A 10 2.31 6.33 -8.00
C GLY A 10 2.89 4.95 -7.73
N ALA A 11 2.46 4.29 -6.65
CA ALA A 11 3.04 3.01 -6.25
C ALA A 11 1.99 1.93 -6.05
N GLY A 12 2.25 0.76 -6.64
CA GLY A 12 1.49 -0.47 -6.44
C GLY A 12 2.34 -1.58 -5.83
N ALA A 13 1.75 -2.77 -5.68
CA ALA A 13 2.35 -3.92 -5.00
C ALA A 13 3.71 -4.36 -5.57
N GLY A 14 3.96 -4.09 -6.86
CA GLY A 14 5.24 -4.38 -7.49
C GLY A 14 6.42 -3.61 -6.90
N LEU A 15 6.20 -2.41 -6.33
CA LEU A 15 7.24 -1.69 -5.62
C LEU A 15 7.65 -2.41 -4.33
N SER A 16 6.69 -2.86 -3.53
CA SER A 16 6.97 -3.60 -2.28
C SER A 16 7.62 -4.95 -2.58
N ALA A 17 7.19 -5.64 -3.64
CA ALA A 17 7.84 -6.87 -4.08
C ALA A 17 9.30 -6.64 -4.51
N ALA A 18 9.59 -5.60 -5.30
CA ALA A 18 10.93 -5.20 -5.69
C ALA A 18 11.80 -4.77 -4.49
N ALA A 19 11.17 -4.25 -3.43
CA ALA A 19 11.81 -3.90 -2.17
C ALA A 19 12.13 -5.11 -1.28
N GLY A 20 11.83 -6.34 -1.73
CA GLY A 20 12.06 -7.56 -0.99
C GLY A 20 10.96 -7.91 0.02
N LEU A 21 9.82 -7.23 0.00
CA LEU A 21 8.64 -7.60 0.77
C LEU A 21 7.88 -8.69 0.01
N ASP A 22 8.43 -9.88 0.05
CA ASP A 22 7.88 -11.04 -0.69
C ASP A 22 6.79 -11.72 0.14
N TYR A 23 5.55 -11.49 -0.27
CA TYR A 23 4.36 -12.00 0.40
C TYR A 23 4.00 -13.47 0.04
N ALA A 24 4.82 -14.14 -0.77
CA ALA A 24 4.67 -15.55 -1.16
C ALA A 24 5.98 -16.34 -1.11
N GLY A 25 7.10 -15.69 -0.82
CA GLY A 25 8.44 -16.26 -0.87
C GLY A 25 8.82 -17.11 0.34
N GLU A 26 10.12 -17.32 0.49
CA GLU A 26 10.66 -18.19 1.54
C GLU A 26 10.35 -17.70 2.95
N ASP A 27 10.45 -16.38 3.17
CA ASP A 27 10.16 -15.74 4.44
C ASP A 27 8.67 -15.94 4.85
N PHE A 28 7.75 -15.77 3.89
CA PHE A 28 6.34 -16.11 4.11
C PHE A 28 6.17 -17.59 4.47
N ARG A 29 6.79 -18.50 3.69
CA ARG A 29 6.67 -19.96 3.93
C ARG A 29 7.19 -20.35 5.32
N GLN A 30 8.26 -19.73 5.79
CA GLN A 30 8.83 -19.98 7.11
C GLN A 30 7.90 -19.46 8.22
N GLU A 31 7.45 -18.22 8.11
CA GLU A 31 6.65 -17.54 9.14
C GLU A 31 5.22 -18.08 9.24
N PHE A 32 4.64 -18.52 8.13
CA PHE A 32 3.27 -19.04 8.06
C PHE A 32 3.19 -20.56 7.93
N ARG A 33 4.26 -21.29 8.23
CA ARG A 33 4.35 -22.75 8.08
C ARG A 33 3.16 -23.50 8.70
N GLU A 34 2.69 -23.10 9.88
CA GLU A 34 1.56 -23.74 10.57
C GLU A 34 0.23 -23.50 9.83
N TRP A 35 0.01 -22.28 9.35
CA TRP A 35 -1.17 -21.93 8.54
C TRP A 35 -1.15 -22.61 7.18
N ILE A 36 0.02 -22.69 6.54
CA ILE A 36 0.20 -23.42 5.27
C ILE A 36 -0.18 -24.89 5.48
N SER A 37 0.36 -25.53 6.52
CA SER A 37 0.07 -26.94 6.82
C SER A 37 -1.41 -27.17 7.15
N ARG A 38 -2.04 -26.26 7.86
CA ARG A 38 -3.42 -26.43 8.36
C ARG A 38 -4.49 -26.01 7.36
N TYR A 39 -4.28 -24.94 6.61
CA TYR A 39 -5.26 -24.31 5.78
C TYR A 39 -4.91 -24.30 4.28
N GLY A 40 -3.69 -24.70 3.92
CA GLY A 40 -3.23 -24.69 2.53
C GLY A 40 -3.06 -23.30 1.93
N ILE A 41 -2.82 -22.27 2.77
CA ILE A 41 -2.58 -20.91 2.26
C ILE A 41 -1.26 -20.84 1.48
N THR A 42 -1.18 -19.97 0.47
CA THR A 42 -0.04 -19.89 -0.46
C THR A 42 0.67 -18.55 -0.47
N ASP A 43 -0.03 -17.49 -0.11
CA ASP A 43 0.48 -16.11 -0.10
C ASP A 43 -0.41 -15.23 0.79
N LEU A 44 0.06 -14.03 1.15
CA LEU A 44 -0.70 -13.11 2.00
C LEU A 44 -1.96 -12.57 1.34
N TYR A 45 -1.94 -12.33 0.02
CA TYR A 45 -3.07 -11.70 -0.65
C TYR A 45 -4.28 -12.64 -0.68
N THR A 46 -4.12 -13.85 -1.23
CA THR A 46 -5.22 -14.82 -1.31
C THR A 46 -5.67 -15.30 0.06
N SER A 47 -4.74 -15.40 1.00
CA SER A 47 -5.02 -15.82 2.38
C SER A 47 -5.85 -14.81 3.18
N SER A 48 -5.84 -13.53 2.79
CA SER A 48 -6.70 -12.49 3.37
C SER A 48 -8.20 -12.80 3.20
N PHE A 49 -8.55 -13.58 2.18
CA PHE A 49 -9.92 -14.00 1.86
C PHE A 49 -10.23 -15.42 2.31
N HIS A 50 -9.31 -16.09 3.03
CA HIS A 50 -9.56 -17.46 3.49
C HIS A 50 -10.74 -17.51 4.47
N PRO A 51 -11.72 -18.41 4.25
CA PRO A 51 -12.91 -18.52 5.09
C PRO A 51 -12.61 -19.32 6.37
N PHE A 52 -11.93 -18.69 7.33
CA PHE A 52 -11.65 -19.31 8.63
C PHE A 52 -12.94 -19.70 9.32
N LYS A 53 -12.94 -20.85 10.02
CA LYS A 53 -14.15 -21.40 10.64
C LYS A 53 -14.59 -20.68 11.90
N THR A 54 -13.65 -20.04 12.60
CA THR A 54 -13.91 -19.30 13.86
C THR A 54 -13.19 -17.96 13.86
N GLU A 55 -13.67 -17.02 14.65
CA GLU A 55 -13.03 -15.71 14.82
C GLU A 55 -11.65 -15.83 15.48
N GLU A 56 -11.44 -16.81 16.37
CA GLU A 56 -10.13 -17.06 16.97
C GLU A 56 -9.09 -17.47 15.91
N GLU A 57 -9.48 -18.28 14.94
CA GLU A 57 -8.58 -18.65 13.80
C GLU A 57 -8.34 -17.47 12.89
N ARG A 58 -9.39 -16.74 12.54
CA ARG A 58 -9.32 -15.55 11.68
C ARG A 58 -8.40 -14.48 12.27
N TRP A 59 -8.59 -14.15 13.54
CA TRP A 59 -7.81 -13.10 14.18
C TRP A 59 -6.40 -13.53 14.58
N ALA A 60 -6.15 -14.83 14.78
CA ALA A 60 -4.79 -15.36 14.87
C ALA A 60 -4.02 -15.14 13.55
N TYR A 61 -4.67 -15.44 12.42
CA TYR A 61 -4.09 -15.18 11.10
C TYR A 61 -3.82 -13.67 10.90
N TRP A 62 -4.82 -12.82 11.15
CA TRP A 62 -4.67 -11.38 10.97
C TRP A 62 -3.60 -10.76 11.88
N ALA A 63 -3.46 -11.19 13.12
CA ALA A 63 -2.38 -10.73 13.99
C ALA A 63 -1.00 -11.03 13.40
N LYS A 64 -0.82 -12.26 12.91
CA LYS A 64 0.43 -12.69 12.26
C LYS A 64 0.65 -11.95 10.95
N HIS A 65 -0.39 -11.77 10.13
CA HIS A 65 -0.32 -11.05 8.86
C HIS A 65 0.08 -9.59 9.05
N ILE A 66 -0.63 -8.88 9.94
CA ILE A 66 -0.35 -7.47 10.24
C ILE A 66 1.09 -7.31 10.73
N TRP A 67 1.52 -8.13 11.69
CA TRP A 67 2.89 -8.11 12.17
C TRP A 67 3.89 -8.31 11.04
N PHE A 68 3.71 -9.33 10.21
CA PHE A 68 4.60 -9.71 9.13
C PHE A 68 4.73 -8.61 8.06
N ALA A 69 3.60 -8.03 7.63
CA ALA A 69 3.58 -7.08 6.52
C ALA A 69 3.77 -5.62 6.96
N ARG A 70 3.34 -5.27 8.19
CA ARG A 70 3.29 -3.88 8.62
C ARG A 70 4.27 -3.53 9.72
N TYR A 71 4.39 -4.35 10.76
CA TYR A 71 5.20 -3.96 11.93
C TYR A 71 6.61 -4.52 11.92
N ARG A 72 6.81 -5.78 11.50
CA ARG A 72 8.12 -6.42 11.44
C ARG A 72 9.11 -5.73 10.49
N PRO A 73 8.73 -5.39 9.23
CA PRO A 73 9.67 -4.79 8.31
C PRO A 73 10.03 -3.36 8.71
N GLU A 74 11.31 -3.07 8.79
CA GLU A 74 11.82 -1.70 8.79
C GLU A 74 11.61 -1.05 7.41
N ALA A 75 11.93 0.25 7.30
CA ALA A 75 11.98 0.90 6.00
C ALA A 75 12.99 0.18 5.10
N THR A 76 12.53 -0.34 3.97
CA THR A 76 13.43 -1.01 3.03
C THR A 76 14.38 -0.02 2.37
N MET A 77 15.53 -0.52 1.92
CA MET A 77 16.53 0.30 1.25
C MET A 77 15.96 1.01 0.01
N LEU A 78 15.16 0.31 -0.79
CA LEU A 78 14.55 0.84 -2.01
C LEU A 78 13.65 2.06 -1.71
N TYR A 79 12.81 2.00 -0.68
CA TYR A 79 11.96 3.13 -0.30
C TYR A 79 12.77 4.32 0.27
N ARG A 80 13.86 4.05 1.00
CA ARG A 80 14.78 5.11 1.47
C ARG A 80 15.49 5.77 0.28
N GLN A 81 15.99 4.99 -0.66
CA GLN A 81 16.62 5.51 -1.89
C GLN A 81 15.63 6.34 -2.73
N LEU A 82 14.36 5.92 -2.82
CA LEU A 82 13.32 6.73 -3.45
C LEU A 82 13.14 8.08 -2.74
N ARG A 83 13.15 8.09 -1.41
CA ARG A 83 13.06 9.33 -0.63
C ARG A 83 14.25 10.24 -0.91
N ASP A 84 15.45 9.69 -0.91
CA ASP A 84 16.69 10.43 -1.20
C ASP A 84 16.69 10.95 -2.65
N TRP A 85 16.24 10.14 -3.60
CA TRP A 85 16.16 10.49 -5.02
C TRP A 85 15.19 11.64 -5.30
N VAL A 86 14.06 11.68 -4.61
CA VAL A 86 13.10 12.79 -4.67
C VAL A 86 13.68 14.06 -4.01
N GLY A 87 14.44 13.91 -2.93
CA GLY A 87 15.11 15.00 -2.23
C GLY A 87 14.12 16.06 -1.73
N GLU A 88 14.48 17.33 -1.93
CA GLU A 88 13.68 18.49 -1.51
C GLU A 88 12.65 18.97 -2.55
N LYS A 89 12.43 18.20 -3.63
CA LYS A 89 11.43 18.57 -4.64
C LYS A 89 10.02 18.57 -4.07
N ASP A 90 9.18 19.45 -4.58
CA ASP A 90 7.76 19.42 -4.24
C ASP A 90 7.15 18.13 -4.81
N HIS A 91 6.73 17.24 -3.92
CA HIS A 91 6.30 15.90 -4.28
C HIS A 91 5.04 15.49 -3.56
N PHE A 92 4.37 14.50 -4.11
CA PHE A 92 3.26 13.79 -3.48
C PHE A 92 3.29 12.31 -3.85
N VAL A 93 2.77 11.47 -2.97
CA VAL A 93 2.67 10.01 -3.17
C VAL A 93 1.20 9.61 -3.19
N ILE A 94 0.79 8.89 -4.22
CA ILE A 94 -0.46 8.11 -4.22
C ILE A 94 -0.11 6.64 -4.28
N THR A 95 -0.66 5.84 -3.36
CA THR A 95 -0.33 4.42 -3.30
C THR A 95 -1.56 3.55 -3.06
N THR A 96 -1.52 2.35 -3.63
CA THR A 96 -2.43 1.24 -3.32
C THR A 96 -1.82 0.25 -2.33
N ASN A 97 -0.57 0.46 -1.91
CA ASN A 97 0.09 -0.35 -0.90
C ASN A 97 -0.40 0.03 0.50
N VAL A 98 -0.51 -0.96 1.36
CA VAL A 98 -1.09 -0.87 2.71
C VAL A 98 -0.08 -1.22 3.82
N ASP A 99 1.22 -1.28 3.47
CA ASP A 99 2.33 -1.71 4.30
C ASP A 99 3.03 -0.57 5.07
N GLY A 100 2.67 0.70 4.78
CA GLY A 100 3.24 1.89 5.42
C GLY A 100 4.71 2.16 5.11
N GLN A 101 5.28 1.59 4.06
CA GLN A 101 6.70 1.73 3.75
C GLN A 101 7.11 3.17 3.40
N PHE A 102 6.26 3.95 2.77
CA PHE A 102 6.56 5.36 2.48
C PHE A 102 6.78 6.18 3.75
N GLU A 103 5.91 6.03 4.76
CA GLU A 103 6.05 6.71 6.05
C GLU A 103 7.33 6.28 6.76
N LYS A 104 7.59 4.97 6.80
CA LYS A 104 8.81 4.39 7.40
C LYS A 104 10.08 4.90 6.73
N ALA A 105 10.04 5.14 5.43
CA ALA A 105 11.17 5.69 4.68
C ALA A 105 11.36 7.20 4.84
N GLY A 106 10.52 7.88 5.62
CA GLY A 106 10.63 9.30 5.92
C GLY A 106 9.90 10.24 4.94
N PHE A 107 8.97 9.72 4.13
CA PHE A 107 8.02 10.58 3.43
C PHE A 107 7.03 11.17 4.45
N SER A 108 6.71 12.45 4.31
CA SER A 108 5.74 13.11 5.19
C SER A 108 4.34 12.50 5.03
N ALA A 109 3.69 12.14 6.13
CA ALA A 109 2.30 11.65 6.12
C ALA A 109 1.34 12.62 5.40
N ASP A 110 1.62 13.92 5.45
CA ASP A 110 0.85 14.95 4.75
C ASP A 110 1.00 14.93 3.22
N ARG A 111 1.96 14.16 2.72
CA ARG A 111 2.29 14.00 1.31
C ARG A 111 2.02 12.59 0.79
N ILE A 112 1.28 11.77 1.54
CA ILE A 112 0.94 10.40 1.16
C ILE A 112 -0.58 10.24 1.15
N PHE A 113 -1.12 9.69 0.06
CA PHE A 113 -2.50 9.24 -0.03
C PHE A 113 -2.54 7.73 -0.25
N ALA A 114 -2.75 6.98 0.83
CA ALA A 114 -2.96 5.53 0.83
C ALA A 114 -4.45 5.24 0.55
N THR A 115 -4.77 4.98 -0.72
CA THR A 115 -6.16 4.92 -1.21
C THR A 115 -6.93 3.68 -0.76
N GLN A 116 -6.20 2.60 -0.46
CA GLN A 116 -6.75 1.26 -0.16
C GLN A 116 -6.77 0.94 1.34
N GLY A 117 -6.40 1.90 2.20
CA GLY A 117 -6.27 1.70 3.64
C GLY A 117 -4.85 1.39 4.10
N ASP A 118 -4.72 0.85 5.31
CA ASP A 118 -3.43 0.48 5.93
C ASP A 118 -3.63 -0.69 6.89
N TYR A 119 -2.71 -1.64 6.90
CA TYR A 119 -2.70 -2.76 7.86
C TYR A 119 -2.61 -2.32 9.33
N ALA A 120 -2.22 -1.07 9.60
CA ALA A 120 -2.15 -0.54 10.96
C ALA A 120 -3.51 -0.24 11.59
N TYR A 121 -4.62 -0.35 10.85
CA TYR A 121 -5.93 0.08 11.35
C TYR A 121 -7.00 -0.99 11.25
N PHE A 122 -7.78 -1.06 12.35
CA PHE A 122 -9.12 -1.65 12.33
C PHE A 122 -10.16 -0.57 12.04
N GLN A 123 -11.28 -1.00 11.51
CA GLN A 123 -12.51 -0.22 11.35
C GLN A 123 -13.71 -0.99 11.93
N PRO A 124 -14.84 -0.33 12.22
CA PRO A 124 -16.09 -1.07 12.50
C PRO A 124 -16.45 -1.96 11.30
N ALA A 125 -16.80 -3.21 11.54
CA ALA A 125 -17.17 -4.15 10.48
C ALA A 125 -18.38 -3.69 9.64
N SER A 126 -19.27 -2.86 10.22
CA SER A 126 -20.40 -2.24 9.53
C SER A 126 -20.02 -1.03 8.66
N GLY A 127 -18.77 -0.54 8.70
CA GLY A 127 -18.38 0.72 8.09
C GLY A 127 -18.84 1.97 8.84
N HIS A 128 -19.47 1.85 9.99
CA HIS A 128 -19.95 2.96 10.81
C HIS A 128 -19.73 2.72 12.32
N PRO A 129 -19.37 3.78 13.08
CA PRO A 129 -19.04 5.15 12.67
C PRO A 129 -17.79 5.19 11.77
N LYS A 130 -17.58 6.29 11.04
CA LYS A 130 -16.39 6.52 10.20
C LYS A 130 -15.16 6.82 11.06
N GLN A 131 -14.67 5.83 11.78
CA GLN A 131 -13.56 5.91 12.73
C GLN A 131 -12.62 4.72 12.57
N LEU A 132 -11.32 4.98 12.65
CA LEU A 132 -10.27 3.96 12.60
C LEU A 132 -9.66 3.77 13.98
N TYR A 133 -9.18 2.55 14.25
CA TYR A 133 -8.54 2.17 15.51
C TYR A 133 -7.17 1.57 15.21
N HIS A 134 -6.11 2.18 15.76
CA HIS A 134 -4.74 1.67 15.59
C HIS A 134 -4.59 0.32 16.30
N ASN A 135 -3.93 -0.64 15.66
CA ASN A 135 -3.95 -2.02 16.11
C ASN A 135 -2.61 -2.58 16.62
N GLU A 136 -1.56 -1.76 16.68
CA GLU A 136 -0.21 -2.23 17.06
C GLU A 136 -0.15 -2.83 18.47
N GLU A 137 -0.76 -2.18 19.46
CA GLU A 137 -0.81 -2.67 20.83
C GLU A 137 -1.51 -4.03 20.90
N TRP A 138 -2.65 -4.16 20.20
CA TRP A 138 -3.37 -5.41 20.10
C TRP A 138 -2.52 -6.51 19.46
N VAL A 139 -1.85 -6.22 18.34
CA VAL A 139 -0.96 -7.19 17.64
C VAL A 139 0.15 -7.66 18.59
N ASN A 140 0.83 -6.73 19.28
CA ASN A 140 1.91 -7.06 20.21
C ASN A 140 1.45 -7.90 21.39
N GLN A 141 0.23 -7.65 21.89
CA GLN A 141 -0.39 -8.43 22.95
C GLN A 141 -0.74 -9.86 22.50
N VAL A 142 -1.32 -9.98 21.31
CA VAL A 142 -1.92 -11.24 20.83
C VAL A 142 -0.89 -12.18 20.22
N LEU A 143 0.09 -11.65 19.50
CA LEU A 143 1.06 -12.45 18.74
C LEU A 143 1.74 -13.57 19.56
N PRO A 144 2.25 -13.32 20.79
CA PRO A 144 2.89 -14.35 21.61
C PRO A 144 1.91 -15.40 22.17
N LEU A 145 0.61 -15.13 22.10
CA LEU A 145 -0.44 -16.00 22.64
C LEU A 145 -1.08 -16.90 21.59
N ILE A 146 -0.66 -16.79 20.33
CA ILE A 146 -1.14 -17.66 19.26
C ILE A 146 -0.68 -19.10 19.52
N LYS A 147 -1.63 -20.02 19.58
CA LYS A 147 -1.39 -21.47 19.68
C LYS A 147 -2.30 -22.21 18.71
N ASP A 148 -1.75 -23.18 18.00
CA ASP A 148 -2.51 -23.98 17.03
C ASP A 148 -3.31 -23.12 16.04
N CYS A 149 -2.72 -22.01 15.55
CA CYS A 149 -3.35 -21.01 14.68
C CYS A 149 -4.61 -20.38 15.26
N ARG A 150 -4.70 -20.23 16.60
CA ARG A 150 -5.84 -19.63 17.32
C ARG A 150 -5.36 -18.66 18.40
N ILE A 151 -6.20 -17.70 18.71
CA ILE A 151 -6.06 -16.82 19.87
C ILE A 151 -7.11 -17.15 20.94
N PRO A 152 -6.90 -16.74 22.21
CA PRO A 152 -7.96 -16.76 23.23
C PRO A 152 -9.17 -15.93 22.77
N THR A 153 -10.38 -16.43 23.05
CA THR A 153 -11.64 -15.79 22.63
C THR A 153 -11.78 -14.36 23.16
N GLU A 154 -11.30 -14.10 24.38
CA GLU A 154 -11.32 -12.78 25.04
C GLU A 154 -10.42 -11.75 24.35
N LEU A 155 -9.54 -12.18 23.46
CA LEU A 155 -8.64 -11.30 22.68
C LEU A 155 -9.13 -11.01 21.25
N ILE A 156 -10.30 -11.52 20.88
CA ILE A 156 -10.94 -11.13 19.62
C ILE A 156 -11.18 -9.61 19.65
N PRO A 157 -10.69 -8.85 18.65
CA PRO A 157 -10.75 -7.40 18.71
C PRO A 157 -12.17 -6.87 18.49
N HIS A 158 -12.50 -5.82 19.24
CA HIS A 158 -13.77 -5.13 19.17
C HIS A 158 -13.56 -3.62 19.14
N THR A 159 -14.55 -2.90 18.63
CA THR A 159 -14.58 -1.44 18.80
C THR A 159 -14.71 -1.07 20.28
N PRO A 160 -14.39 0.17 20.71
CA PRO A 160 -14.61 0.61 22.08
C PRO A 160 -16.06 0.47 22.58
N ALA A 161 -17.03 0.44 21.65
CA ALA A 161 -18.43 0.20 21.95
C ALA A 161 -18.82 -1.29 21.99
N GLY A 162 -17.84 -2.21 21.84
CA GLY A 162 -18.05 -3.66 21.89
C GLY A 162 -18.54 -4.28 20.57
N GLY A 163 -18.62 -3.52 19.48
CA GLY A 163 -18.98 -4.04 18.15
C GLY A 163 -17.82 -4.76 17.45
N PRO A 164 -18.10 -5.62 16.46
CA PRO A 164 -17.07 -6.31 15.70
C PRO A 164 -16.26 -5.33 14.84
N VAL A 165 -14.99 -5.67 14.63
CA VAL A 165 -14.09 -4.91 13.73
C VAL A 165 -13.74 -5.70 12.48
N ALA A 166 -13.27 -4.98 11.46
CA ALA A 166 -12.62 -5.49 10.26
C ALA A 166 -11.29 -4.77 10.04
N MET A 167 -10.45 -5.26 9.14
CA MET A 167 -9.30 -4.52 8.66
C MET A 167 -9.74 -3.31 7.84
N ASN A 168 -9.07 -2.18 8.00
CA ASN A 168 -9.30 -1.03 7.12
C ASN A 168 -8.60 -1.28 5.76
N LEU A 169 -9.21 -2.12 4.96
CA LEU A 169 -8.76 -2.47 3.61
C LEU A 169 -9.95 -2.35 2.66
N ARG A 170 -9.73 -1.73 1.50
CA ARG A 170 -10.79 -1.55 0.50
C ARG A 170 -11.09 -2.86 -0.24
N CYS A 171 -11.92 -3.70 0.36
CA CYS A 171 -12.37 -4.97 -0.21
C CYS A 171 -13.82 -4.91 -0.68
N ASP A 172 -14.64 -4.05 -0.05
CA ASP A 172 -16.08 -3.91 -0.29
C ASP A 172 -16.57 -2.48 0.04
N ASP A 173 -17.88 -2.30 0.08
CA ASP A 173 -18.56 -1.02 0.33
C ASP A 173 -18.58 -0.60 1.81
N THR A 174 -18.10 -1.45 2.73
CA THR A 174 -17.98 -1.11 4.15
C THR A 174 -16.67 -0.36 4.47
N PHE A 175 -15.76 -0.19 3.51
CA PHE A 175 -14.51 0.52 3.70
C PHE A 175 -14.72 1.90 4.30
N VAL A 176 -14.00 2.17 5.40
CA VAL A 176 -14.11 3.45 6.10
C VAL A 176 -13.14 4.45 5.49
N GLU A 177 -13.71 5.42 4.79
CA GLU A 177 -13.04 6.67 4.45
C GLU A 177 -13.31 7.66 5.59
N ASP A 178 -12.33 7.81 6.48
CA ASP A 178 -12.42 8.74 7.60
C ASP A 178 -12.00 10.16 7.21
N ASP A 179 -12.04 11.09 8.17
CA ASP A 179 -11.63 12.48 7.94
C ASP A 179 -10.16 12.60 7.51
N HIS A 180 -9.28 11.68 7.95
CA HIS A 180 -7.89 11.67 7.52
C HIS A 180 -7.78 11.29 6.05
N TRP A 181 -8.48 10.23 5.63
CA TRP A 181 -8.53 9.80 4.23
C TRP A 181 -9.02 10.91 3.30
N HIS A 182 -10.11 11.60 3.68
CA HIS A 182 -10.66 12.72 2.90
C HIS A 182 -9.70 13.92 2.83
N ARG A 183 -8.98 14.23 3.92
CA ARG A 183 -7.94 15.27 3.88
C ARG A 183 -6.81 14.91 2.92
N GLN A 184 -6.36 13.65 2.89
CA GLN A 184 -5.29 13.22 1.98
C GLN A 184 -5.77 13.22 0.52
N ALA A 185 -7.00 12.80 0.25
CA ALA A 185 -7.60 12.90 -1.08
C ALA A 185 -7.66 14.37 -1.57
N SER A 186 -8.08 15.30 -0.70
CA SER A 186 -8.11 16.73 -1.01
C SER A 186 -6.71 17.31 -1.27
N ARG A 187 -5.70 16.94 -0.46
CA ARG A 187 -4.30 17.36 -0.67
C ARG A 187 -3.72 16.83 -1.98
N TYR A 188 -4.01 15.57 -2.31
CA TYR A 188 -3.64 14.98 -3.59
C TYR A 188 -4.23 15.78 -4.76
N GLN A 189 -5.52 16.08 -4.71
CA GLN A 189 -6.20 16.87 -5.75
C GLN A 189 -5.56 18.25 -5.88
N GLN A 190 -5.35 18.97 -4.77
CA GLN A 190 -4.69 20.29 -4.76
C GLN A 190 -3.27 20.24 -5.33
N PHE A 191 -2.52 19.15 -5.05
CA PHE A 191 -1.19 18.97 -5.62
C PHE A 191 -1.26 18.82 -7.15
N VAL A 192 -2.16 17.98 -7.65
CA VAL A 192 -2.34 17.78 -9.10
C VAL A 192 -2.79 19.10 -9.79
N GLU A 193 -3.71 19.85 -9.19
CA GLU A 193 -4.16 21.16 -9.71
C GLU A 193 -3.01 22.18 -9.81
N LYS A 194 -2.11 22.22 -8.82
CA LYS A 194 -0.93 23.09 -8.84
C LYS A 194 0.10 22.69 -9.89
N ALA A 195 0.19 21.39 -10.18
CA ALA A 195 1.22 20.82 -11.04
C ALA A 195 0.80 20.77 -12.53
N CYS A 196 -0.48 20.93 -12.87
CA CYS A 196 -1.03 20.61 -14.19
C CYS A 196 -0.44 21.44 -15.37
N ASP A 197 0.05 22.65 -15.10
CA ASP A 197 0.68 23.56 -16.07
C ASP A 197 2.21 23.71 -15.88
N LYS A 198 2.79 22.91 -14.99
CA LYS A 198 4.22 22.91 -14.64
C LYS A 198 4.93 21.69 -15.20
N ARG A 199 6.25 21.65 -15.06
CA ARG A 199 7.06 20.47 -15.41
C ARG A 199 6.80 19.38 -14.37
N LEU A 200 5.78 18.57 -14.62
CA LEU A 200 5.34 17.48 -13.75
C LEU A 200 6.03 16.18 -14.17
N LEU A 201 6.69 15.53 -13.25
CA LEU A 201 7.23 14.19 -13.40
C LEU A 201 6.32 13.19 -12.68
N LEU A 202 5.70 12.29 -13.44
CA LEU A 202 4.95 11.15 -12.94
C LEU A 202 5.88 9.94 -12.85
N LEU A 203 6.10 9.43 -11.66
CA LEU A 203 6.88 8.22 -11.40
C LEU A 203 5.94 7.09 -11.00
N GLU A 204 5.75 6.10 -11.86
CA GLU A 204 4.87 4.96 -11.60
C GLU A 204 5.70 3.70 -11.31
N PHE A 205 5.52 3.12 -10.14
CA PHE A 205 6.28 1.96 -9.67
C PHE A 205 5.38 0.74 -9.43
N GLY A 206 5.54 -0.31 -10.21
CA GLY A 206 4.93 -1.61 -9.97
C GLY A 206 3.41 -1.62 -9.90
N VAL A 207 2.73 -0.74 -10.67
CA VAL A 207 1.27 -0.66 -10.72
C VAL A 207 0.73 -1.64 -11.76
N GLY A 208 0.01 -2.66 -11.29
CA GLY A 208 -0.63 -3.67 -12.14
C GLY A 208 -2.02 -3.27 -12.64
N PHE A 209 -2.76 -4.29 -13.15
CA PHE A 209 -4.12 -4.14 -13.66
C PHE A 209 -5.23 -4.55 -12.68
N ASN A 210 -4.91 -4.84 -11.41
CA ASN A 210 -5.95 -5.16 -10.43
C ASN A 210 -6.83 -3.93 -10.10
N THR A 211 -6.21 -2.75 -9.98
CA THR A 211 -6.91 -1.49 -9.70
C THR A 211 -6.35 -0.34 -10.55
N PRO A 212 -6.33 -0.48 -11.90
CA PRO A 212 -5.63 0.48 -12.77
C PRO A 212 -6.29 1.87 -12.78
N ALA A 213 -7.55 1.96 -12.39
CA ALA A 213 -8.31 3.21 -12.31
C ALA A 213 -7.81 4.16 -11.21
N ILE A 214 -7.01 3.68 -10.25
CA ILE A 214 -6.54 4.51 -9.13
C ILE A 214 -5.28 5.28 -9.51
N ILE A 215 -4.32 4.65 -10.16
CA ILE A 215 -3.01 5.25 -10.48
C ILE A 215 -2.74 5.20 -11.98
N ARG A 216 -2.73 4.01 -12.57
CA ARG A 216 -2.26 3.78 -13.94
C ARG A 216 -2.99 4.65 -14.99
N PHE A 217 -4.31 4.55 -15.06
CA PHE A 217 -5.09 5.32 -16.02
C PHE A 217 -5.12 6.81 -15.71
N PRO A 218 -5.24 7.27 -14.44
CA PRO A 218 -5.05 8.68 -14.11
C PRO A 218 -3.70 9.26 -14.53
N PHE A 219 -2.59 8.53 -14.32
CA PHE A 219 -1.25 8.98 -14.72
C PHE A 219 -1.14 9.09 -16.25
N GLU A 220 -1.64 8.11 -16.98
CA GLU A 220 -1.67 8.17 -18.45
C GLU A 220 -2.52 9.35 -18.95
N ARG A 221 -3.69 9.59 -18.35
CA ARG A 221 -4.53 10.76 -18.70
C ARG A 221 -3.82 12.08 -18.42
N MET A 222 -3.19 12.23 -17.26
CA MET A 222 -2.40 13.42 -16.94
C MET A 222 -1.26 13.62 -17.94
N ALA A 223 -0.53 12.56 -18.29
CA ALA A 223 0.56 12.63 -19.27
C ALA A 223 0.09 13.00 -20.69
N ALA A 224 -1.14 12.63 -21.06
CA ALA A 224 -1.74 13.01 -22.35
C ALA A 224 -2.27 14.46 -22.37
N GLN A 225 -2.82 14.93 -21.24
CA GLN A 225 -3.54 16.21 -21.14
C GLN A 225 -2.64 17.37 -20.69
N PHE A 226 -1.72 17.16 -19.76
CA PHE A 226 -0.86 18.20 -19.22
C PHE A 226 0.35 18.45 -20.13
N PRO A 227 0.58 19.69 -20.57
CA PRO A 227 1.50 19.98 -21.69
C PRO A 227 2.99 19.69 -21.38
N GLN A 228 3.40 19.79 -20.11
CA GLN A 228 4.79 19.66 -19.67
C GLN A 228 5.00 18.44 -18.76
N THR A 229 4.18 17.39 -18.93
CA THR A 229 4.23 16.19 -18.09
C THR A 229 5.04 15.08 -18.78
N THR A 230 5.92 14.47 -17.99
CA THR A 230 6.63 13.26 -18.38
C THR A 230 6.17 12.11 -17.48
N LEU A 231 5.75 11.00 -18.08
CA LEU A 231 5.46 9.74 -17.40
C LEU A 231 6.66 8.81 -17.49
N VAL A 232 7.17 8.38 -16.36
CA VAL A 232 8.20 7.34 -16.26
C VAL A 232 7.61 6.16 -15.50
N ARG A 233 7.54 5.01 -16.15
CA ARG A 233 6.96 3.78 -15.60
C ARG A 233 8.04 2.74 -15.38
N PHE A 234 8.06 2.20 -14.17
CA PHE A 234 8.90 1.06 -13.78
C PHE A 234 7.99 -0.15 -13.57
N ASN A 235 7.94 -1.02 -14.57
CA ASN A 235 7.04 -2.19 -14.53
C ASN A 235 7.55 -3.28 -15.46
N ARG A 236 7.94 -4.41 -14.89
CA ARG A 236 8.48 -5.55 -15.62
C ARG A 236 7.42 -6.19 -16.52
N ASP A 237 6.21 -6.35 -16.03
CA ASP A 237 5.17 -7.16 -16.68
C ASP A 237 4.26 -6.32 -17.60
N TYR A 238 4.10 -5.02 -17.26
CA TYR A 238 3.17 -4.13 -17.96
C TYR A 238 3.81 -2.76 -18.27
N PRO A 239 4.89 -2.70 -19.08
CA PRO A 239 5.61 -1.45 -19.35
C PRO A 239 4.85 -0.49 -20.27
N GLN A 240 3.95 -0.98 -21.12
CA GLN A 240 3.26 -0.21 -22.15
C GLN A 240 2.20 0.77 -21.58
N VAL A 241 1.91 1.82 -22.33
CA VAL A 241 0.75 2.69 -22.12
C VAL A 241 -0.41 2.25 -23.02
N VAL A 242 -1.63 2.57 -22.60
CA VAL A 242 -2.88 2.30 -23.35
C VAL A 242 -3.57 3.59 -23.80
N THR A 243 -3.22 4.73 -23.22
CA THR A 243 -3.79 6.04 -23.53
C THR A 243 -3.01 6.68 -24.69
N GLU A 244 -3.71 7.11 -25.73
CA GLU A 244 -3.14 7.86 -26.85
C GLU A 244 -2.79 9.30 -26.47
N GLY A 245 -1.89 9.94 -27.21
CA GLY A 245 -1.55 11.36 -27.09
C GLY A 245 -0.54 11.69 -25.99
N ILE A 246 0.07 10.69 -25.33
CA ILE A 246 1.17 10.91 -24.38
C ILE A 246 2.42 11.37 -25.15
N ARG A 247 2.95 12.52 -24.79
CA ARG A 247 4.07 13.16 -25.52
C ARG A 247 5.43 12.71 -25.01
N HIS A 248 5.57 12.54 -23.69
CA HIS A 248 6.82 12.19 -23.05
C HIS A 248 6.59 10.98 -22.15
N PHE A 249 7.07 9.83 -22.60
CA PHE A 249 6.94 8.57 -21.92
C PHE A 249 8.23 7.78 -21.97
N LEU A 250 8.64 7.27 -20.83
CA LEU A 250 9.74 6.33 -20.66
C LEU A 250 9.23 5.13 -19.85
N SER A 251 9.67 3.93 -20.19
CA SER A 251 9.41 2.74 -19.39
C SER A 251 10.69 1.93 -19.18
N PHE A 252 10.76 1.36 -17.98
CA PHE A 252 11.84 0.49 -17.53
C PHE A 252 11.25 -0.85 -17.10
N THR A 253 11.85 -1.93 -17.59
CA THR A 253 11.48 -3.31 -17.25
C THR A 253 12.55 -3.98 -16.38
N GLU A 254 13.67 -3.32 -16.18
CA GLU A 254 14.77 -3.72 -15.35
C GLU A 254 14.37 -3.74 -13.87
N ASP A 255 15.13 -4.45 -13.06
CA ASP A 255 14.91 -4.50 -11.64
C ASP A 255 15.10 -3.10 -11.02
N LEU A 256 14.09 -2.65 -10.27
CA LEU A 256 14.05 -1.31 -9.68
C LEU A 256 15.31 -0.93 -8.87
N PRO A 257 15.86 -1.82 -8.02
CA PRO A 257 17.10 -1.52 -7.31
C PRO A 257 18.29 -1.20 -8.23
N GLU A 258 18.37 -1.82 -9.41
CA GLU A 258 19.43 -1.56 -10.37
C GLU A 258 19.28 -0.18 -11.03
N VAL A 259 18.06 0.23 -11.31
CA VAL A 259 17.78 1.54 -11.95
C VAL A 259 17.98 2.70 -11.01
N ILE A 260 17.61 2.56 -9.74
CA ILE A 260 17.71 3.64 -8.74
C ILE A 260 19.15 3.83 -8.26
N ASN A 261 19.99 2.80 -8.30
CA ASN A 261 21.39 2.83 -7.87
C ASN A 261 22.37 3.37 -8.95
N ASN A 262 21.94 3.51 -10.20
CA ASN A 262 22.70 4.06 -11.32
C ASN A 262 22.30 5.51 -11.63
#